data_0d9ca68d428917ebbcb926084e0451bd
#
_entry.id   0d9ca68d428917ebbcb926084e0451bd
#
_cell.length_a   1.000
_cell.length_b   1.000
_cell.length_c   1.000
_cell.angle_alpha   90.00
_cell.angle_beta   90.00
_cell.angle_gamma   90.00
#
_symmetry.space_group_name_H-M   'P 1'
#
loop_
_entity.id
_entity.type
_entity.pdbx_description
1 polymer ?
#
loop_
_entity_poly.entity_id
_entity_poly.type
_entity_poly.pdbx_seq_one_letter_code
_entity_poly.pdbx_strand_id
1 'polypeptide(L)'
;MSWSARQYTAFEDERTRPARDLLAAIPSAQVHSAIDIGCGPGNSTELLVERFPHATVRGLDSSSDMIEAARKRLPQVRFDVSNIDQWSETGPFDVIFANAVLQWLPDHASLLPALVDKLPPGGSLAIQMPDTLNQPSHRLMREVAAAGPWANKLSGAAGQRTEVASASDYYSVLRPHCSRVDIWLTTYHHPLAAGPSGIVEWFKGSGLRPFLEPLNERERETFLQAYLAGVEQAYPALEDGSVLLPFPRLFIVATR
;
A
#
# COMPACT_ATOMS: atom_id res chain seq x y z
N MET A 1 -11.47 -10.61 -2.96
CA MET A 1 -11.82 -9.47 -2.07
C MET A 1 -12.21 -8.28 -2.92
N SER A 2 -13.42 -7.73 -2.79
CA SER A 2 -13.77 -6.48 -3.48
C SER A 2 -13.35 -5.29 -2.59
N TRP A 3 -12.48 -4.43 -3.09
CA TRP A 3 -12.10 -3.17 -2.45
C TRP A 3 -13.15 -2.10 -2.71
N SER A 4 -13.63 -1.40 -1.65
CA SER A 4 -14.58 -0.29 -1.83
C SER A 4 -13.84 1.02 -2.08
N ALA A 5 -13.93 1.56 -3.30
CA ALA A 5 -13.34 2.84 -3.67
C ALA A 5 -13.82 3.99 -2.76
N ARG A 6 -15.11 4.01 -2.37
CA ARG A 6 -15.70 5.04 -1.50
C ARG A 6 -15.06 5.12 -0.11
N GLN A 7 -14.71 3.99 0.50
CA GLN A 7 -14.09 3.95 1.82
C GLN A 7 -12.59 4.25 1.73
N TYR A 8 -11.97 3.99 0.56
CA TYR A 8 -10.57 4.29 0.31
C TYR A 8 -10.30 5.80 0.17
N THR A 9 -11.25 6.57 -0.36
CA THR A 9 -11.11 8.03 -0.56
C THR A 9 -11.28 8.87 0.71
N ALA A 10 -11.76 8.30 1.82
CA ALA A 10 -11.98 9.03 3.08
C ALA A 10 -10.69 9.65 3.69
N PHE A 11 -9.50 9.15 3.31
CA PHE A 11 -8.18 9.64 3.74
C PHE A 11 -7.24 9.76 2.53
N GLU A 12 -7.74 10.37 1.44
CA GLU A 12 -7.04 10.40 0.16
C GLU A 12 -5.74 11.20 0.25
N ASP A 13 -5.73 12.36 0.89
CA ASP A 13 -4.55 13.22 1.00
C ASP A 13 -3.40 12.54 1.76
N GLU A 14 -3.71 11.91 2.90
CA GLU A 14 -2.72 11.19 3.70
C GLU A 14 -2.16 9.95 2.99
N ARG A 15 -2.97 9.32 2.15
CA ARG A 15 -2.56 8.17 1.34
C ARG A 15 -1.79 8.56 0.08
N THR A 16 -2.06 9.76 -0.44
CA THR A 16 -1.44 10.29 -1.66
C THR A 16 -0.06 10.90 -1.38
N ARG A 17 0.16 11.48 -0.18
CA ARG A 17 1.45 12.06 0.19
C ARG A 17 2.65 11.12 0.00
N PRO A 18 2.64 9.85 0.48
CA PRO A 18 3.74 8.93 0.23
C PRO A 18 3.98 8.63 -1.26
N ALA A 19 2.92 8.61 -2.07
CA ALA A 19 3.07 8.45 -3.52
C ALA A 19 3.77 9.65 -4.16
N ARG A 20 3.48 10.89 -3.70
CA ARG A 20 4.20 12.10 -4.13
C ARG A 20 5.68 12.06 -3.73
N ASP A 21 5.97 11.66 -2.48
CA ASP A 21 7.35 11.58 -1.98
C ASP A 21 8.15 10.51 -2.76
N LEU A 22 7.56 9.35 -3.04
CA LEU A 22 8.14 8.31 -3.88
C LEU A 22 8.40 8.83 -5.31
N LEU A 23 7.39 9.45 -5.90
CA LEU A 23 7.47 9.98 -7.25
C LEU A 23 8.57 11.03 -7.38
N ALA A 24 8.71 11.91 -6.38
CA ALA A 24 9.75 12.95 -6.35
C ALA A 24 11.17 12.38 -6.34
N ALA A 25 11.37 11.18 -5.81
CA ALA A 25 12.66 10.51 -5.74
C ALA A 25 13.09 9.80 -7.03
N ILE A 26 12.21 9.65 -8.02
CA ILE A 26 12.54 9.04 -9.32
C ILE A 26 13.50 9.96 -10.07
N PRO A 27 14.72 9.51 -10.41
CA PRO A 27 15.75 10.38 -10.99
C PRO A 27 15.51 10.71 -12.47
N SER A 28 14.65 9.96 -13.17
CA SER A 28 14.45 10.09 -14.61
C SER A 28 13.72 11.38 -14.96
N ALA A 29 14.35 12.23 -15.78
CA ALA A 29 13.77 13.47 -16.30
C ALA A 29 12.97 13.25 -17.60
N GLN A 30 13.33 12.23 -18.39
CA GLN A 30 12.69 11.88 -19.64
C GLN A 30 12.05 10.48 -19.50
N VAL A 31 10.75 10.46 -19.37
CA VAL A 31 9.93 9.25 -19.26
C VAL A 31 8.96 9.23 -20.42
N HIS A 32 8.97 8.17 -21.23
CA HIS A 32 8.07 7.96 -22.37
C HIS A 32 7.00 6.92 -22.06
N SER A 33 7.29 5.98 -21.15
CA SER A 33 6.39 4.90 -20.77
C SER A 33 6.43 4.67 -19.26
N ALA A 34 5.28 4.75 -18.60
CA ALA A 34 5.15 4.47 -17.17
C ALA A 34 3.96 3.56 -16.89
N ILE A 35 4.12 2.69 -15.90
CA ILE A 35 3.02 1.83 -15.44
C ILE A 35 2.90 1.89 -13.92
N ASP A 36 1.65 2.04 -13.45
CA ASP A 36 1.26 1.99 -12.04
C ASP A 36 0.69 0.60 -11.74
N ILE A 37 1.46 -0.23 -11.05
CA ILE A 37 1.03 -1.59 -10.68
C ILE A 37 0.35 -1.58 -9.32
N GLY A 38 -0.91 -2.07 -9.26
CA GLY A 38 -1.79 -1.91 -8.10
C GLY A 38 -2.29 -0.47 -7.98
N CYS A 39 -2.74 0.11 -9.10
CA CYS A 39 -3.10 1.52 -9.24
C CYS A 39 -4.32 1.93 -8.40
N GLY A 40 -5.08 0.96 -7.86
CA GLY A 40 -6.31 1.24 -7.14
C GLY A 40 -7.28 2.10 -7.94
N PRO A 41 -7.92 3.13 -7.33
CA PRO A 41 -8.85 4.02 -8.03
C PRO A 41 -8.16 5.14 -8.83
N GLY A 42 -6.84 5.03 -9.09
CA GLY A 42 -6.09 5.91 -9.99
C GLY A 42 -5.40 7.11 -9.34
N ASN A 43 -5.38 7.24 -8.01
CA ASN A 43 -4.76 8.38 -7.32
C ASN A 43 -3.25 8.50 -7.62
N SER A 44 -2.50 7.41 -7.53
CA SER A 44 -1.07 7.38 -7.86
C SER A 44 -0.82 7.54 -9.34
N THR A 45 -1.70 6.98 -10.18
CA THR A 45 -1.63 7.13 -11.64
C THR A 45 -1.80 8.59 -12.06
N GLU A 46 -2.69 9.35 -11.41
CA GLU A 46 -2.88 10.78 -11.65
C GLU A 46 -1.60 11.57 -11.42
N LEU A 47 -0.85 11.28 -10.33
CA LEU A 47 0.43 11.90 -10.06
C LEU A 47 1.49 11.57 -11.13
N LEU A 48 1.47 10.34 -11.67
CA LEU A 48 2.37 9.96 -12.78
C LEU A 48 2.04 10.77 -14.04
N VAL A 49 0.76 10.93 -14.37
CA VAL A 49 0.30 11.73 -15.53
C VAL A 49 0.72 13.19 -15.38
N GLU A 50 0.55 13.77 -14.20
CA GLU A 50 0.93 15.15 -13.90
C GLU A 50 2.45 15.37 -14.03
N ARG A 51 3.26 14.44 -13.49
CA ARG A 51 4.72 14.56 -13.50
C ARG A 51 5.32 14.30 -14.87
N PHE A 52 4.75 13.38 -15.64
CA PHE A 52 5.26 12.94 -16.93
C PHE A 52 4.21 13.17 -18.04
N PRO A 53 3.89 14.44 -18.37
CA PRO A 53 2.76 14.77 -19.26
C PRO A 53 2.94 14.29 -20.70
N HIS A 54 4.17 13.91 -21.08
CA HIS A 54 4.47 13.37 -22.41
C HIS A 54 4.63 11.85 -22.44
N ALA A 55 4.48 11.19 -21.28
CA ALA A 55 4.58 9.74 -21.18
C ALA A 55 3.25 9.06 -21.49
N THR A 56 3.33 7.87 -22.06
CA THR A 56 2.20 6.93 -22.07
C THR A 56 2.11 6.29 -20.70
N VAL A 57 1.15 6.75 -19.89
CA VAL A 57 0.89 6.20 -18.55
C VAL A 57 -0.20 5.16 -18.62
N ARG A 58 -0.01 4.05 -17.90
CA ARG A 58 -0.98 2.96 -17.77
C ARG A 58 -1.12 2.56 -16.31
N GLY A 59 -2.25 1.91 -15.98
CA GLY A 59 -2.47 1.35 -14.65
C GLY A 59 -2.98 -0.08 -14.73
N LEU A 60 -2.63 -0.91 -13.74
CA LEU A 60 -3.25 -2.22 -13.54
C LEU A 60 -3.59 -2.44 -12.07
N ASP A 61 -4.68 -3.15 -11.83
CA ASP A 61 -5.11 -3.60 -10.51
C ASP A 61 -5.88 -4.92 -10.64
N SER A 62 -5.85 -5.75 -9.61
CA SER A 62 -6.60 -7.01 -9.59
C SER A 62 -8.10 -6.84 -9.37
N SER A 63 -8.55 -5.68 -8.86
CA SER A 63 -9.94 -5.36 -8.55
C SER A 63 -10.63 -4.64 -9.70
N SER A 64 -11.67 -5.25 -10.26
CA SER A 64 -12.53 -4.61 -11.27
C SER A 64 -13.15 -3.30 -10.80
N ASP A 65 -13.57 -3.23 -9.51
CA ASP A 65 -14.20 -2.04 -8.92
C ASP A 65 -13.21 -0.87 -8.86
N MET A 66 -11.93 -1.16 -8.55
CA MET A 66 -10.87 -0.16 -8.55
C MET A 66 -10.58 0.34 -9.96
N ILE A 67 -10.48 -0.56 -10.93
CA ILE A 67 -10.26 -0.20 -12.34
C ILE A 67 -11.44 0.63 -12.90
N GLU A 68 -12.66 0.31 -12.51
CA GLU A 68 -13.82 1.12 -12.91
C GLU A 68 -13.75 2.54 -12.34
N ALA A 69 -13.36 2.70 -11.09
CA ALA A 69 -13.14 4.00 -10.47
C ALA A 69 -11.97 4.76 -11.12
N ALA A 70 -10.86 4.07 -11.41
CA ALA A 70 -9.70 4.66 -12.09
C ALA A 70 -10.04 5.18 -13.50
N ARG A 71 -10.82 4.42 -14.28
CA ARG A 71 -11.32 4.84 -15.61
C ARG A 71 -12.24 6.06 -15.55
N LYS A 72 -13.03 6.19 -14.48
CA LYS A 72 -13.86 7.39 -14.25
C LYS A 72 -13.03 8.61 -13.89
N ARG A 73 -11.95 8.41 -13.11
CA ARG A 73 -11.02 9.48 -12.69
C ARG A 73 -10.17 9.99 -13.87
N LEU A 74 -9.61 9.06 -14.65
CA LEU A 74 -8.65 9.34 -15.72
C LEU A 74 -9.08 8.63 -17.02
N PRO A 75 -10.13 9.12 -17.72
CA PRO A 75 -10.71 8.45 -18.89
C PRO A 75 -9.73 8.35 -20.07
N GLN A 76 -8.66 9.18 -20.09
CA GLN A 76 -7.60 9.17 -21.11
C GLN A 76 -6.52 8.12 -20.87
N VAL A 77 -6.49 7.49 -19.66
CA VAL A 77 -5.47 6.51 -19.28
C VAL A 77 -6.02 5.10 -19.50
N ARG A 78 -5.17 4.21 -20.02
CA ARG A 78 -5.52 2.80 -20.13
C ARG A 78 -5.32 2.10 -18.79
N PHE A 79 -6.39 1.43 -18.32
CA PHE A 79 -6.42 0.61 -17.13
C PHE A 79 -6.84 -0.82 -17.45
N ASP A 80 -6.05 -1.78 -16.95
CA ASP A 80 -6.28 -3.20 -17.17
C ASP A 80 -6.53 -3.94 -15.84
N VAL A 81 -7.52 -4.86 -15.81
CA VAL A 81 -7.72 -5.75 -14.66
C VAL A 81 -6.71 -6.89 -14.78
N SER A 82 -5.72 -6.94 -13.90
CA SER A 82 -4.67 -7.97 -13.92
C SER A 82 -4.04 -8.14 -12.53
N ASN A 83 -3.65 -9.38 -12.22
CA ASN A 83 -2.78 -9.66 -11.07
C ASN A 83 -1.32 -9.40 -11.46
N ILE A 84 -0.55 -8.83 -10.53
CA ILE A 84 0.88 -8.51 -10.75
C ILE A 84 1.71 -9.78 -10.95
N ASP A 85 1.41 -10.86 -10.23
CA ASP A 85 2.06 -12.18 -10.34
C ASP A 85 1.79 -12.88 -11.68
N GLN A 86 0.71 -12.52 -12.38
CA GLN A 86 0.32 -13.04 -13.69
C GLN A 86 0.62 -12.07 -14.83
N TRP A 87 1.16 -10.90 -14.51
CA TRP A 87 1.44 -9.87 -15.50
C TRP A 87 2.65 -10.22 -16.36
N SER A 88 2.38 -10.65 -17.59
CA SER A 88 3.36 -11.18 -18.54
C SER A 88 3.89 -10.16 -19.55
N GLU A 89 3.42 -8.92 -19.53
CA GLU A 89 3.90 -7.89 -20.47
C GLU A 89 5.39 -7.61 -20.26
N THR A 90 6.15 -7.59 -21.35
CA THR A 90 7.63 -7.56 -21.29
C THR A 90 8.22 -6.16 -21.22
N GLY A 91 7.43 -5.10 -21.37
CA GLY A 91 7.93 -3.72 -21.41
C GLY A 91 8.46 -3.32 -22.80
N PRO A 92 9.41 -2.38 -22.93
CA PRO A 92 10.05 -1.67 -21.81
C PRO A 92 9.18 -0.57 -21.18
N PHE A 93 9.33 -0.39 -19.86
CA PHE A 93 8.76 0.74 -19.12
C PHE A 93 9.89 1.59 -18.52
N ASP A 94 9.92 2.89 -18.78
CA ASP A 94 10.90 3.78 -18.16
C ASP A 94 10.66 3.89 -16.64
N VAL A 95 9.40 3.77 -16.21
CA VAL A 95 9.01 3.76 -14.80
C VAL A 95 7.99 2.65 -14.53
N ILE A 96 8.30 1.80 -13.55
CA ILE A 96 7.33 0.92 -12.89
C ILE A 96 7.10 1.48 -11.50
N PHE A 97 5.85 1.87 -11.20
CA PHE A 97 5.45 2.48 -9.95
C PHE A 97 4.55 1.53 -9.16
N ALA A 98 4.88 1.31 -7.89
CA ALA A 98 4.17 0.38 -7.01
C ALA A 98 3.93 1.04 -5.64
N ASN A 99 2.78 1.69 -5.48
CA ASN A 99 2.45 2.38 -4.24
C ASN A 99 1.45 1.59 -3.40
N ALA A 100 1.88 1.14 -2.22
CA ALA A 100 1.07 0.42 -1.24
C ALA A 100 0.37 -0.86 -1.79
N VAL A 101 1.05 -1.61 -2.63
CA VAL A 101 0.54 -2.84 -3.24
C VAL A 101 1.39 -4.06 -2.93
N LEU A 102 2.74 -3.96 -2.96
CA LEU A 102 3.59 -5.16 -2.89
C LEU A 102 3.52 -5.87 -1.54
N GLN A 103 3.15 -5.20 -0.46
CA GLN A 103 2.92 -5.84 0.85
C GLN A 103 1.82 -6.92 0.84
N TRP A 104 1.06 -7.04 -0.25
CA TRP A 104 0.04 -8.07 -0.44
C TRP A 104 0.52 -9.27 -1.25
N LEU A 105 1.74 -9.20 -1.79
CA LEU A 105 2.33 -10.22 -2.62
C LEU A 105 3.45 -10.95 -1.86
N PRO A 106 3.52 -12.28 -1.96
CA PRO A 106 4.64 -13.05 -1.42
C PRO A 106 5.86 -12.97 -2.35
N ASP A 107 6.99 -13.47 -1.86
CA ASP A 107 8.21 -13.73 -2.64
C ASP A 107 8.77 -12.52 -3.39
N HIS A 108 9.05 -11.45 -2.64
CA HIS A 108 9.70 -10.26 -3.21
C HIS A 108 11.08 -10.58 -3.80
N ALA A 109 11.74 -11.63 -3.34
CA ALA A 109 13.07 -12.04 -3.84
C ALA A 109 13.03 -12.42 -5.33
N SER A 110 11.96 -13.07 -5.79
CA SER A 110 11.76 -13.39 -7.20
C SER A 110 11.04 -12.28 -7.97
N LEU A 111 10.09 -11.61 -7.31
CA LEU A 111 9.25 -10.60 -7.95
C LEU A 111 10.04 -9.35 -8.36
N LEU A 112 10.89 -8.81 -7.46
CA LEU A 112 11.56 -7.54 -7.72
C LEU A 112 12.55 -7.62 -8.88
N PRO A 113 13.42 -8.65 -9.02
CA PRO A 113 14.22 -8.84 -10.23
C PRO A 113 13.39 -8.92 -11.51
N ALA A 114 12.28 -9.67 -11.48
CA ALA A 114 11.40 -9.80 -12.64
C ALA A 114 10.74 -8.47 -13.06
N LEU A 115 10.46 -7.57 -12.10
CA LEU A 115 10.00 -6.21 -12.41
C LEU A 115 11.13 -5.35 -12.98
N VAL A 116 12.36 -5.45 -12.44
CA VAL A 116 13.53 -4.73 -12.98
C VAL A 116 13.84 -5.16 -14.41
N ASP A 117 13.66 -6.42 -14.75
CA ASP A 117 13.90 -6.92 -16.12
C ASP A 117 12.98 -6.30 -17.18
N LYS A 118 11.84 -5.72 -16.76
CA LYS A 118 10.91 -4.99 -17.64
C LYS A 118 11.31 -3.53 -17.89
N LEU A 119 12.37 -3.04 -17.24
CA LEU A 119 12.90 -1.69 -17.42
C LEU A 119 13.98 -1.66 -18.50
N PRO A 120 14.13 -0.58 -19.28
CA PRO A 120 15.31 -0.34 -20.07
C PRO A 120 16.49 0.09 -19.14
N PRO A 121 17.74 0.10 -19.65
CA PRO A 121 18.85 0.75 -18.93
C PRO A 121 18.50 2.21 -18.58
N GLY A 122 18.68 2.57 -17.29
CA GLY A 122 18.27 3.88 -16.75
C GLY A 122 16.80 3.98 -16.33
N GLY A 123 15.98 2.98 -16.60
CA GLY A 123 14.61 2.90 -16.11
C GLY A 123 14.54 2.66 -14.60
N SER A 124 13.44 3.05 -13.96
CA SER A 124 13.29 3.06 -12.51
C SER A 124 12.11 2.20 -12.04
N LEU A 125 12.38 1.30 -11.09
CA LEU A 125 11.36 0.65 -10.27
C LEU A 125 11.22 1.45 -8.98
N ALA A 126 10.04 2.05 -8.76
CA ALA A 126 9.73 2.86 -7.59
C ALA A 126 8.67 2.19 -6.73
N ILE A 127 9.01 1.87 -5.49
CA ILE A 127 8.18 1.09 -4.57
C ILE A 127 7.98 1.86 -3.27
N GLN A 128 6.75 1.86 -2.77
CA GLN A 128 6.43 2.27 -1.41
C GLN A 128 5.53 1.21 -0.76
N MET A 129 5.86 0.83 0.46
CA MET A 129 5.07 -0.12 1.25
C MET A 129 4.87 0.38 2.68
N PRO A 130 3.64 0.25 3.24
CA PRO A 130 3.44 0.44 4.68
C PRO A 130 4.19 -0.64 5.47
N ASP A 131 5.08 -0.20 6.36
CA ASP A 131 5.82 -1.05 7.30
C ASP A 131 5.18 -0.96 8.69
N THR A 132 3.96 -1.46 8.79
CA THR A 132 3.10 -1.24 9.97
C THR A 132 2.78 -2.50 10.76
N LEU A 133 3.19 -3.70 10.33
CA LEU A 133 2.81 -4.94 10.99
C LEU A 133 3.24 -5.02 12.46
N ASN A 134 4.37 -4.37 12.79
CA ASN A 134 4.90 -4.32 14.16
C ASN A 134 4.39 -3.11 14.96
N GLN A 135 3.59 -2.21 14.35
CA GLN A 135 2.95 -1.11 15.07
C GLN A 135 1.86 -1.62 16.01
N PRO A 136 1.64 -0.95 17.17
CA PRO A 136 0.61 -1.38 18.13
C PRO A 136 -0.76 -1.60 17.48
N SER A 137 -1.18 -0.74 16.56
CA SER A 137 -2.45 -0.88 15.85
C SER A 137 -2.61 -2.23 15.13
N HIS A 138 -1.59 -2.69 14.41
CA HIS A 138 -1.66 -3.97 13.70
C HIS A 138 -1.40 -5.18 14.63
N ARG A 139 -0.56 -5.01 15.64
CA ARG A 139 -0.35 -6.06 16.65
C ARG A 139 -1.62 -6.36 17.41
N LEU A 140 -2.35 -5.33 17.84
CA LEU A 140 -3.64 -5.45 18.53
C LEU A 140 -4.71 -6.15 17.67
N MET A 141 -4.74 -5.94 16.36
CA MET A 141 -5.65 -6.69 15.48
C MET A 141 -5.43 -8.19 15.61
N ARG A 142 -4.17 -8.64 15.58
CA ARG A 142 -3.81 -10.05 15.71
C ARG A 142 -4.04 -10.60 17.11
N GLU A 143 -3.73 -9.83 18.15
CA GLU A 143 -3.93 -10.20 19.55
C GLU A 143 -5.43 -10.40 19.85
N VAL A 144 -6.27 -9.44 19.44
CA VAL A 144 -7.73 -9.55 19.61
C VAL A 144 -8.31 -10.71 18.80
N ALA A 145 -7.79 -10.92 17.58
CA ALA A 145 -8.22 -12.04 16.75
C ALA A 145 -7.90 -13.41 17.38
N ALA A 146 -6.75 -13.53 18.04
CA ALA A 146 -6.34 -14.77 18.69
C ALA A 146 -7.03 -15.03 20.02
N ALA A 147 -7.46 -13.98 20.74
CA ALA A 147 -7.99 -14.10 22.11
C ALA A 147 -9.52 -14.28 22.18
N GLY A 148 -10.27 -13.96 21.12
CA GLY A 148 -11.73 -13.95 21.15
C GLY A 148 -12.38 -15.29 20.76
N PRO A 149 -13.71 -15.38 20.90
CA PRO A 149 -14.47 -16.58 20.50
C PRO A 149 -14.42 -16.85 18.99
N TRP A 150 -13.95 -15.90 18.21
CA TRP A 150 -13.74 -15.93 16.77
C TRP A 150 -12.35 -16.45 16.35
N ALA A 151 -11.48 -16.84 17.28
CA ALA A 151 -10.09 -17.20 16.99
C ALA A 151 -9.95 -18.24 15.87
N ASN A 152 -10.79 -19.28 15.87
CA ASN A 152 -10.78 -20.29 14.80
C ASN A 152 -11.18 -19.72 13.42
N LYS A 153 -12.14 -18.78 13.38
CA LYS A 153 -12.57 -18.11 12.14
C LYS A 153 -11.48 -17.20 11.57
N LEU A 154 -10.66 -16.61 12.45
CA LEU A 154 -9.67 -15.60 12.11
C LEU A 154 -8.24 -16.14 12.02
N SER A 155 -8.04 -17.45 12.16
CA SER A 155 -6.69 -18.07 12.15
C SER A 155 -5.86 -17.74 10.90
N GLY A 156 -6.49 -17.52 9.74
CA GLY A 156 -5.83 -17.13 8.49
C GLY A 156 -5.73 -15.62 8.26
N ALA A 157 -6.43 -14.80 9.06
CA ALA A 157 -6.51 -13.35 8.79
C ALA A 157 -5.17 -12.62 8.97
N ALA A 158 -4.36 -13.06 9.95
CA ALA A 158 -3.05 -12.47 10.25
C ALA A 158 -2.02 -12.68 9.14
N GLY A 159 -2.13 -13.75 8.36
CA GLY A 159 -1.16 -14.12 7.31
C GLY A 159 -1.44 -13.50 5.93
N GLN A 160 -2.44 -12.64 5.79
CA GLN A 160 -2.81 -12.07 4.49
C GLN A 160 -1.86 -10.96 3.99
N ARG A 161 -1.01 -10.43 4.87
CA ARG A 161 0.00 -9.43 4.50
C ARG A 161 1.40 -10.01 4.63
N THR A 162 2.24 -9.76 3.62
CA THR A 162 3.66 -10.07 3.68
C THR A 162 4.36 -9.09 4.62
N GLU A 163 5.22 -9.59 5.48
CA GLU A 163 6.12 -8.76 6.28
C GLU A 163 7.09 -8.03 5.35
N VAL A 164 7.27 -6.75 5.61
CA VAL A 164 8.26 -5.94 4.87
C VAL A 164 9.64 -6.38 5.34
N ALA A 165 10.47 -6.85 4.42
CA ALA A 165 11.83 -7.29 4.72
C ALA A 165 12.73 -6.10 5.10
N SER A 166 13.92 -6.38 5.61
CA SER A 166 14.86 -5.32 5.96
C SER A 166 15.38 -4.57 4.73
N ALA A 167 15.85 -3.34 4.91
CA ALA A 167 16.49 -2.58 3.85
C ALA A 167 17.71 -3.33 3.26
N SER A 168 18.45 -4.07 4.09
CA SER A 168 19.59 -4.90 3.67
C SER A 168 19.19 -6.04 2.76
N ASP A 169 18.03 -6.69 3.05
CA ASP A 169 17.52 -7.79 2.24
C ASP A 169 17.09 -7.28 0.86
N TYR A 170 16.32 -6.17 0.81
CA TYR A 170 15.93 -5.55 -0.46
C TYR A 170 17.13 -5.05 -1.27
N TYR A 171 18.13 -4.46 -0.60
CA TYR A 171 19.35 -4.05 -1.26
C TYR A 171 20.08 -5.24 -1.89
N SER A 172 20.20 -6.35 -1.16
CA SER A 172 20.87 -7.57 -1.62
C SER A 172 20.18 -8.19 -2.84
N VAL A 173 18.84 -8.15 -2.87
CA VAL A 173 18.05 -8.65 -4.01
C VAL A 173 18.18 -7.75 -5.25
N LEU A 174 18.16 -6.42 -5.06
CA LEU A 174 18.10 -5.47 -6.19
C LEU A 174 19.48 -5.09 -6.74
N ARG A 175 20.52 -5.03 -5.90
CA ARG A 175 21.85 -4.55 -6.28
C ARG A 175 22.48 -5.29 -7.48
N PRO A 176 22.33 -6.63 -7.63
CA PRO A 176 22.87 -7.32 -8.81
C PRO A 176 22.24 -6.92 -10.15
N HIS A 177 21.02 -6.38 -10.12
CA HIS A 177 20.22 -6.04 -11.30
C HIS A 177 20.17 -4.55 -11.60
N CYS A 178 20.65 -3.70 -10.67
CA CYS A 178 20.50 -2.25 -10.73
C CYS A 178 21.83 -1.53 -10.60
N SER A 179 21.97 -0.43 -11.37
CA SER A 179 23.10 0.49 -11.26
C SER A 179 23.05 1.33 -9.98
N ARG A 180 21.81 1.65 -9.51
CA ARG A 180 21.54 2.38 -8.28
C ARG A 180 20.35 1.77 -7.53
N VAL A 181 20.48 1.67 -6.21
CA VAL A 181 19.37 1.28 -5.30
C VAL A 181 19.36 2.27 -4.14
N ASP A 182 18.28 3.03 -4.03
CA ASP A 182 18.03 3.99 -2.97
C ASP A 182 16.89 3.48 -2.09
N ILE A 183 17.13 3.34 -0.77
CA ILE A 183 16.16 2.79 0.17
C ILE A 183 16.11 3.70 1.40
N TRP A 184 14.90 4.08 1.80
CA TRP A 184 14.71 4.87 3.02
C TRP A 184 13.41 4.54 3.74
N LEU A 185 13.31 4.92 5.00
CA LEU A 185 12.10 4.82 5.81
C LEU A 185 11.64 6.21 6.20
N THR A 186 10.33 6.41 6.14
CA THR A 186 9.69 7.63 6.63
C THR A 186 8.51 7.27 7.53
N THR A 187 8.41 7.88 8.69
CA THR A 187 7.23 7.77 9.53
C THR A 187 6.37 9.02 9.37
N TYR A 188 5.18 8.85 8.81
CA TYR A 188 4.15 9.89 8.79
C TYR A 188 3.38 9.83 10.12
N HIS A 189 3.04 10.99 10.66
CA HIS A 189 2.19 11.11 11.83
C HIS A 189 0.86 11.71 11.40
N HIS A 190 -0.20 10.91 11.40
CA HIS A 190 -1.53 11.35 10.99
C HIS A 190 -2.31 11.83 12.21
N PRO A 191 -2.66 13.15 12.29
CA PRO A 191 -3.53 13.66 13.35
C PRO A 191 -4.97 13.20 13.09
N LEU A 192 -5.55 12.47 14.04
CA LEU A 192 -6.92 11.99 13.98
C LEU A 192 -7.74 12.68 15.06
N ALA A 193 -8.57 13.65 14.65
CA ALA A 193 -9.37 14.48 15.56
C ALA A 193 -10.42 13.69 16.36
N ALA A 194 -10.85 12.51 15.83
CA ALA A 194 -11.75 11.62 16.54
C ALA A 194 -11.06 10.77 17.64
N GLY A 195 -9.81 11.06 17.96
CA GLY A 195 -9.05 10.32 18.98
C GLY A 195 -8.83 8.85 18.60
N PRO A 196 -8.76 7.93 19.60
CA PRO A 196 -8.53 6.51 19.37
C PRO A 196 -9.55 5.85 18.43
N SER A 197 -10.81 6.29 18.46
CA SER A 197 -11.85 5.78 17.54
C SER A 197 -11.52 6.12 16.08
N GLY A 198 -10.83 7.22 15.82
CA GLY A 198 -10.34 7.58 14.49
C GLY A 198 -9.37 6.55 13.92
N ILE A 199 -8.56 5.90 14.77
CA ILE A 199 -7.66 4.79 14.36
C ILE A 199 -8.48 3.58 13.90
N VAL A 200 -9.55 3.26 14.61
CA VAL A 200 -10.44 2.16 14.22
C VAL A 200 -11.06 2.44 12.85
N GLU A 201 -11.59 3.66 12.65
CA GLU A 201 -12.17 4.05 11.35
C GLU A 201 -11.14 4.05 10.22
N TRP A 202 -9.91 4.52 10.48
CA TRP A 202 -8.81 4.46 9.53
C TRP A 202 -8.57 3.05 8.98
N PHE A 203 -8.58 2.04 9.88
CA PHE A 203 -8.25 0.68 9.50
C PHE A 203 -9.45 -0.15 9.04
N LYS A 204 -10.69 0.25 9.27
CA LYS A 204 -11.89 -0.46 8.76
C LYS A 204 -11.86 -0.65 7.24
N GLY A 205 -11.32 0.35 6.51
CA GLY A 205 -11.17 0.29 5.06
C GLY A 205 -9.95 -0.47 4.55
N SER A 206 -9.09 -0.97 5.43
CA SER A 206 -7.82 -1.57 5.05
C SER A 206 -7.40 -2.72 5.98
N GLY A 207 -6.58 -2.48 6.98
CA GLY A 207 -5.98 -3.51 7.83
C GLY A 207 -6.96 -4.38 8.63
N LEU A 208 -8.13 -3.83 9.02
CA LEU A 208 -9.16 -4.58 9.75
C LEU A 208 -10.02 -5.48 8.86
N ARG A 209 -10.08 -5.26 7.54
CA ARG A 209 -10.97 -6.04 6.66
C ARG A 209 -10.80 -7.53 6.76
N PRO A 210 -9.59 -8.12 6.71
CA PRO A 210 -9.40 -9.55 6.82
C PRO A 210 -9.97 -10.14 8.12
N PHE A 211 -10.00 -9.33 9.18
CA PHE A 211 -10.52 -9.73 10.48
C PHE A 211 -12.05 -9.56 10.56
N LEU A 212 -12.62 -8.56 9.90
CA LEU A 212 -14.05 -8.26 10.01
C LEU A 212 -14.91 -9.06 9.01
N GLU A 213 -14.39 -9.38 7.83
CA GLU A 213 -15.16 -10.09 6.79
C GLU A 213 -15.71 -11.46 7.25
N PRO A 214 -14.96 -12.31 7.96
CA PRO A 214 -15.47 -13.62 8.41
C PRO A 214 -16.47 -13.56 9.56
N LEU A 215 -16.62 -12.40 10.22
CA LEU A 215 -17.42 -12.22 11.41
C LEU A 215 -18.87 -11.83 11.07
N ASN A 216 -19.83 -12.34 11.85
CA ASN A 216 -21.19 -11.82 11.85
C ASN A 216 -21.27 -10.45 12.55
N GLU A 217 -22.41 -9.78 12.48
CA GLU A 217 -22.59 -8.41 12.99
C GLU A 217 -22.26 -8.28 14.48
N ARG A 218 -22.78 -9.17 15.34
CA ARG A 218 -22.52 -9.18 16.78
C ARG A 218 -21.04 -9.44 17.09
N GLU A 219 -20.41 -10.36 16.37
CA GLU A 219 -18.98 -10.64 16.52
C GLU A 219 -18.13 -9.44 16.12
N ARG A 220 -18.51 -8.74 15.02
CA ARG A 220 -17.83 -7.50 14.57
C ARG A 220 -17.89 -6.40 15.62
N GLU A 221 -19.06 -6.16 16.20
CA GLU A 221 -19.21 -5.17 17.26
C GLU A 221 -18.31 -5.48 18.45
N THR A 222 -18.34 -6.72 18.95
CA THR A 222 -17.53 -7.14 20.09
C THR A 222 -16.04 -7.10 19.78
N PHE A 223 -15.63 -7.52 18.57
CA PHE A 223 -14.24 -7.43 18.09
C PHE A 223 -13.77 -5.98 18.07
N LEU A 224 -14.56 -5.07 17.48
CA LEU A 224 -14.22 -3.66 17.39
C LEU A 224 -14.15 -2.98 18.75
N GLN A 225 -15.00 -3.36 19.72
CA GLN A 225 -14.91 -2.87 21.09
C GLN A 225 -13.62 -3.32 21.77
N ALA A 226 -13.25 -4.62 21.66
CA ALA A 226 -12.00 -5.13 22.21
C ALA A 226 -10.77 -4.48 21.55
N TYR A 227 -10.81 -4.27 20.23
CA TYR A 227 -9.74 -3.59 19.50
C TYR A 227 -9.61 -2.13 19.93
N LEU A 228 -10.73 -1.39 20.04
CA LEU A 228 -10.74 -0.01 20.49
C LEU A 228 -10.13 0.13 21.90
N ALA A 229 -10.51 -0.74 22.84
CA ALA A 229 -9.95 -0.71 24.19
C ALA A 229 -8.41 -0.87 24.21
N GLY A 230 -7.88 -1.74 23.36
CA GLY A 230 -6.43 -1.86 23.20
C GLY A 230 -5.79 -0.61 22.54
N VAL A 231 -6.48 -0.05 21.54
CA VAL A 231 -6.02 1.18 20.86
C VAL A 231 -5.98 2.37 21.81
N GLU A 232 -6.97 2.55 22.70
CA GLU A 232 -7.00 3.61 23.72
C GLU A 232 -5.79 3.55 24.67
N GLN A 233 -5.35 2.35 25.02
CA GLN A 233 -4.15 2.16 25.84
C GLN A 233 -2.86 2.45 25.09
N ALA A 234 -2.78 2.04 23.80
CA ALA A 234 -1.57 2.18 22.99
C ALA A 234 -1.37 3.58 22.41
N TYR A 235 -2.46 4.32 22.21
CA TYR A 235 -2.47 5.67 21.63
C TYR A 235 -3.32 6.61 22.50
N PRO A 236 -2.77 7.07 23.64
CA PRO A 236 -3.50 7.97 24.52
C PRO A 236 -3.81 9.29 23.80
N ALA A 237 -5.00 9.79 24.05
CA ALA A 237 -5.44 11.06 23.48
C ALA A 237 -4.59 12.23 24.00
N LEU A 238 -4.33 13.20 23.13
CA LEU A 238 -3.71 14.48 23.46
C LEU A 238 -4.72 15.40 24.20
N GLU A 239 -4.26 16.55 24.66
CA GLU A 239 -5.09 17.51 25.41
C GLU A 239 -6.34 17.97 24.64
N ASP A 240 -6.26 18.04 23.30
CA ASP A 240 -7.37 18.39 22.41
C ASP A 240 -8.27 17.19 22.04
N GLY A 241 -8.02 16.03 22.62
CA GLY A 241 -8.74 14.78 22.33
C GLY A 241 -8.29 14.06 21.06
N SER A 242 -7.38 14.63 20.26
CA SER A 242 -6.84 13.97 19.07
C SER A 242 -5.80 12.91 19.42
N VAL A 243 -5.43 12.07 18.42
CA VAL A 243 -4.27 11.16 18.51
C VAL A 243 -3.37 11.36 17.29
N LEU A 244 -2.07 11.15 17.48
CA LEU A 244 -1.13 11.04 16.37
C LEU A 244 -0.91 9.56 16.05
N LEU A 245 -1.37 9.13 14.87
CA LEU A 245 -1.14 7.78 14.38
C LEU A 245 0.20 7.72 13.64
N PRO A 246 1.27 7.10 14.19
CA PRO A 246 2.51 6.89 13.46
C PRO A 246 2.29 5.82 12.38
N PHE A 247 2.72 6.14 11.17
CA PHE A 247 2.53 5.29 10.00
C PHE A 247 3.85 5.16 9.23
N PRO A 248 4.75 4.25 9.65
CA PRO A 248 6.02 4.02 8.97
C PRO A 248 5.81 3.40 7.60
N ARG A 249 6.66 3.81 6.66
CA ARG A 249 6.67 3.34 5.28
C ARG A 249 8.09 3.13 4.80
N LEU A 250 8.32 2.04 4.10
CA LEU A 250 9.54 1.76 3.36
C LEU A 250 9.40 2.25 1.93
N PHE A 251 10.46 2.88 1.43
CA PHE A 251 10.57 3.36 0.06
C PHE A 251 11.80 2.76 -0.61
N ILE A 252 11.68 2.42 -1.88
CA ILE A 252 12.76 1.91 -2.72
C ILE A 252 12.65 2.58 -4.09
N VAL A 253 13.76 3.13 -4.57
CA VAL A 253 13.93 3.51 -5.98
C VAL A 253 15.16 2.79 -6.52
N ALA A 254 14.93 1.84 -7.42
CA ALA A 254 15.95 1.03 -8.04
C ALA A 254 16.05 1.39 -9.52
N THR A 255 17.24 1.79 -9.98
CA THR A 255 17.50 2.15 -11.39
C THR A 255 18.32 1.05 -12.05
N ARG A 256 17.83 0.52 -13.16
CA ARG A 256 18.48 -0.52 -13.95
C ARG A 256 19.76 -0.05 -14.64
#